data_1bd8780dfd69b15049453b37f7e05f8f
#
_entry.id   1bd8780dfd69b15049453b37f7e05f8f
#
_cell.length_a   1.000
_cell.length_b   1.000
_cell.length_c   1.000
_cell.angle_alpha   90.00
_cell.angle_beta   90.00
_cell.angle_gamma   90.00
#
_symmetry.space_group_name_H-M   'P 1'
#
loop_
_entity.id
_entity.type
_entity.pdbx_description
1 polymer ?
#
loop_
_entity_poly.entity_id
_entity_poly.type
_entity_poly.pdbx_seq_one_letter_code
_entity_poly.pdbx_strand_id
1 'polypeptide(L)'
;MPESKQNYLRIENLTKHFGEFVAVQDLSLEINDSEFICFLGPSGCGKTTLLRAIAGLDPQSSGRIIQAGKDISNLPPAERDFGIVFQSYALFPNLTVFQNVAYGLENQKIPKMEIRKQVNDLLKLVGMPEQTAKYPAQLS
;
A
#
# COMPACT_ATOMS: atom_id res chain seq x y z
N MET A 1 -27.84 -19.00 5.73
CA MET A 1 -27.53 -17.86 6.64
C MET A 1 -26.51 -17.01 5.92
N PRO A 2 -26.66 -15.68 5.78
CA PRO A 2 -25.59 -14.88 5.21
C PRO A 2 -24.37 -15.00 6.12
N GLU A 3 -23.24 -15.43 5.57
CA GLU A 3 -21.95 -15.37 6.25
C GLU A 3 -21.75 -13.97 6.77
N SER A 4 -21.53 -13.85 8.08
CA SER A 4 -21.21 -12.55 8.69
C SER A 4 -19.92 -12.06 8.03
N LYS A 5 -20.02 -11.04 7.17
CA LYS A 5 -18.83 -10.38 6.60
C LYS A 5 -17.94 -9.96 7.75
N GLN A 6 -16.78 -10.55 7.86
CA GLN A 6 -15.86 -10.25 8.94
C GLN A 6 -15.18 -8.92 8.61
N ASN A 7 -15.26 -7.95 9.51
CA ASN A 7 -14.55 -6.67 9.35
C ASN A 7 -13.05 -6.93 9.21
N TYR A 8 -12.51 -6.66 8.01
CA TYR A 8 -11.09 -6.78 7.74
C TYR A 8 -10.30 -5.58 8.26
N LEU A 9 -10.81 -4.36 8.02
CA LEU A 9 -10.20 -3.14 8.51
C LEU A 9 -11.25 -2.29 9.25
N ARG A 10 -10.95 -1.88 10.48
CA ARG A 10 -11.75 -0.96 11.25
C ARG A 10 -10.89 0.19 11.74
N ILE A 11 -11.36 1.40 11.47
CA ILE A 11 -10.77 2.65 11.92
C ILE A 11 -11.73 3.28 12.92
N GLU A 12 -11.23 3.70 14.07
CA GLU A 12 -12.02 4.28 15.14
C GLU A 12 -11.47 5.66 15.52
N ASN A 13 -12.27 6.70 15.30
CA ASN A 13 -12.01 8.09 15.70
C ASN A 13 -10.61 8.59 15.29
N LEU A 14 -10.16 8.19 14.09
CA LEU A 14 -8.83 8.53 13.60
C LEU A 14 -8.71 10.02 13.33
N THR A 15 -7.73 10.65 13.98
CA THR A 15 -7.35 12.03 13.73
C THR A 15 -5.87 12.11 13.39
N LYS A 16 -5.53 12.95 12.39
CA LYS A 16 -4.16 13.23 11.99
C LYS A 16 -3.90 14.72 11.88
N HIS A 17 -2.91 15.17 12.63
CA HIS A 17 -2.39 16.53 12.60
C HIS A 17 -1.01 16.61 11.95
N PHE A 18 -0.72 17.75 11.31
CA PHE A 18 0.62 18.19 10.92
C PHE A 18 0.84 19.59 11.53
N GLY A 19 1.46 19.64 12.69
CA GLY A 19 1.48 20.86 13.49
C GLY A 19 0.05 21.30 13.88
N GLU A 20 -0.34 22.53 13.56
CA GLU A 20 -1.69 23.05 13.80
C GLU A 20 -2.71 22.63 12.72
N PHE A 21 -2.24 22.10 11.59
CA PHE A 21 -3.13 21.68 10.49
C PHE A 21 -3.74 20.31 10.76
N VAL A 22 -5.07 20.24 10.75
CA VAL A 22 -5.83 18.99 10.87
C VAL A 22 -6.08 18.41 9.48
N ALA A 23 -5.38 17.34 9.12
CA ALA A 23 -5.51 16.71 7.81
C ALA A 23 -6.65 15.69 7.75
N VAL A 24 -6.91 14.99 8.85
CA VAL A 24 -8.06 14.08 9.04
C VAL A 24 -8.57 14.27 10.45
N GLN A 25 -9.88 14.40 10.61
CA GLN A 25 -10.50 14.64 11.91
C GLN A 25 -11.60 13.61 12.19
N ASP A 26 -11.46 12.90 13.32
CA ASP A 26 -12.47 12.02 13.90
C ASP A 26 -13.12 11.06 12.91
N LEU A 27 -12.32 10.43 12.03
CA LEU A 27 -12.79 9.54 11.01
C LEU A 27 -12.95 8.12 11.55
N SER A 28 -14.14 7.56 11.38
CA SER A 28 -14.42 6.15 11.65
C SER A 28 -14.91 5.47 10.38
N LEU A 29 -14.41 4.27 10.11
CA LEU A 29 -14.69 3.51 8.89
C LEU A 29 -14.55 2.02 9.16
N GLU A 30 -15.43 1.22 8.57
CA GLU A 30 -15.34 -0.23 8.56
C GLU A 30 -15.28 -0.74 7.12
N ILE A 31 -14.35 -1.65 6.85
CA ILE A 31 -14.18 -2.30 5.55
C ILE A 31 -14.20 -3.81 5.78
N ASN A 32 -15.07 -4.49 5.06
CA ASN A 32 -15.17 -5.94 5.15
C ASN A 32 -14.12 -6.63 4.28
N ASP A 33 -13.88 -7.89 4.54
CA ASP A 33 -13.02 -8.70 3.69
C ASP A 33 -13.53 -8.73 2.25
N SER A 34 -12.59 -8.69 1.29
CA SER A 34 -12.86 -8.69 -0.15
C SER A 34 -13.74 -7.52 -0.63
N GLU A 35 -13.79 -6.41 0.10
CA GLU A 35 -14.54 -5.22 -0.28
C GLU A 35 -13.65 -4.23 -1.06
N PHE A 36 -14.19 -3.63 -2.11
CA PHE A 36 -13.55 -2.55 -2.86
C PHE A 36 -14.10 -1.20 -2.38
N ILE A 37 -13.21 -0.34 -1.87
CA ILE A 37 -13.56 0.99 -1.35
C ILE A 37 -12.92 2.08 -2.19
N CYS A 38 -13.68 3.11 -2.53
CA CYS A 38 -13.19 4.29 -3.22
C CYS A 38 -13.43 5.55 -2.38
N PHE A 39 -12.36 6.28 -2.07
CA PHE A 39 -12.45 7.59 -1.40
C PHE A 39 -12.57 8.69 -2.44
N LEU A 40 -13.73 9.37 -2.47
CA LEU A 40 -14.00 10.51 -3.34
C LEU A 40 -13.91 11.82 -2.56
N GLY A 41 -13.40 12.85 -3.21
CA GLY A 41 -13.31 14.18 -2.62
C GLY A 41 -12.27 15.06 -3.32
N PRO A 42 -12.30 16.38 -3.07
CA PRO A 42 -11.39 17.34 -3.68
C PRO A 42 -9.92 17.07 -3.28
N SER A 43 -8.99 17.70 -4.00
CA SER A 43 -7.58 17.69 -3.63
C SER A 43 -7.40 18.30 -2.23
N GLY A 44 -6.54 17.70 -1.40
CA GLY A 44 -6.24 18.18 -0.05
C GLY A 44 -7.24 17.77 1.04
N CYS A 45 -8.29 17.01 0.76
CA CYS A 45 -9.26 16.57 1.78
C CYS A 45 -8.81 15.37 2.64
N GLY A 46 -7.52 15.02 2.64
CA GLY A 46 -6.98 13.99 3.56
C GLY A 46 -6.97 12.55 3.05
N LYS A 47 -7.41 12.23 1.81
CA LYS A 47 -7.43 10.85 1.29
C LYS A 47 -6.06 10.16 1.34
N THR A 48 -5.03 10.81 0.83
CA THR A 48 -3.67 10.28 0.84
C THR A 48 -3.13 10.17 2.26
N THR A 49 -3.45 11.14 3.12
CA THR A 49 -3.07 11.12 4.54
C THR A 49 -3.69 9.93 5.26
N LEU A 50 -4.97 9.65 5.01
CA LEU A 50 -5.64 8.47 5.57
C LEU A 50 -4.98 7.17 5.12
N LEU A 51 -4.73 7.00 3.82
CA LEU A 51 -4.05 5.81 3.27
C LEU A 51 -2.66 5.63 3.87
N ARG A 52 -1.90 6.72 4.04
CA ARG A 52 -0.56 6.68 4.66
C ARG A 52 -0.63 6.35 6.14
N ALA A 53 -1.66 6.82 6.86
CA ALA A 53 -1.90 6.46 8.26
C ALA A 53 -2.23 4.96 8.39
N ILE A 54 -3.10 4.42 7.52
CA ILE A 54 -3.44 3.00 7.49
C ILE A 54 -2.18 2.14 7.22
N ALA A 55 -1.34 2.55 6.29
CA ALA A 55 -0.10 1.85 5.97
C ALA A 55 1.03 2.04 7.03
N GLY A 56 0.83 2.91 8.02
CA GLY A 56 1.83 3.21 9.07
C GLY A 56 2.99 4.08 8.60
N LEU A 57 2.88 4.69 7.41
CA LEU A 57 3.90 5.60 6.88
C LEU A 57 3.87 6.97 7.59
N ASP A 58 2.67 7.43 7.95
CA ASP A 58 2.43 8.64 8.75
C ASP A 58 1.48 8.28 9.88
N PRO A 59 1.97 7.85 11.06
CA PRO A 59 1.12 7.42 12.15
C PRO A 59 0.05 8.47 12.51
N GLN A 60 -1.14 8.01 12.82
CA GLN A 60 -2.23 8.86 13.30
C GLN A 60 -1.84 9.58 14.60
N SER A 61 -2.43 10.75 14.84
CA SER A 61 -2.23 11.51 16.08
C SER A 61 -3.09 10.96 17.23
N SER A 62 -4.28 10.43 16.91
CA SER A 62 -5.17 9.75 17.84
C SER A 62 -6.10 8.79 17.09
N GLY A 63 -6.85 7.97 17.84
CA GLY A 63 -7.71 6.94 17.28
C GLY A 63 -7.01 5.60 17.11
N ARG A 64 -7.73 4.61 16.57
CA ARG A 64 -7.22 3.24 16.42
C ARG A 64 -7.44 2.71 15.01
N ILE A 65 -6.54 1.82 14.60
CA ILE A 65 -6.61 1.07 13.34
C ILE A 65 -6.50 -0.41 13.69
N ILE A 66 -7.53 -1.16 13.35
CA ILE A 66 -7.64 -2.58 13.65
C ILE A 66 -7.75 -3.35 12.33
N GLN A 67 -6.84 -4.29 12.09
CA GLN A 67 -6.81 -5.14 10.90
C GLN A 67 -6.99 -6.60 11.30
N ALA A 68 -7.95 -7.29 10.71
CA ALA A 68 -8.26 -8.69 11.01
C ALA A 68 -8.33 -8.99 12.52
N GLY A 69 -8.94 -8.06 13.29
CA GLY A 69 -9.10 -8.15 14.75
C GLY A 69 -7.86 -7.76 15.56
N LYS A 70 -6.72 -7.45 14.92
CA LYS A 70 -5.49 -7.01 15.58
C LYS A 70 -5.35 -5.49 15.54
N ASP A 71 -5.09 -4.85 16.70
CA ASP A 71 -4.73 -3.43 16.72
C ASP A 71 -3.34 -3.23 16.15
N ILE A 72 -3.27 -2.46 15.05
CA ILE A 72 -2.03 -2.15 14.33
C ILE A 72 -1.64 -0.68 14.45
N SER A 73 -2.33 0.10 15.29
CA SER A 73 -2.18 1.55 15.39
C SER A 73 -0.73 2.01 15.56
N ASN A 74 0.05 1.27 16.36
CA ASN A 74 1.43 1.60 16.69
C ASN A 74 2.47 0.71 16.00
N LEU A 75 2.05 -0.19 15.10
CA LEU A 75 2.97 -1.04 14.37
C LEU A 75 3.65 -0.26 13.24
N PRO A 76 4.95 -0.47 13.02
CA PRO A 76 5.65 0.09 11.87
C PRO A 76 5.12 -0.53 10.55
N PRO A 77 5.35 0.12 9.38
CA PRO A 77 4.86 -0.39 8.08
C PRO A 77 5.25 -1.84 7.79
N ALA A 78 6.47 -2.24 8.18
CA ALA A 78 6.98 -3.59 7.93
C ALA A 78 6.24 -4.71 8.69
N GLU A 79 5.49 -4.37 9.73
CA GLU A 79 4.71 -5.30 10.55
C GLU A 79 3.20 -5.26 10.23
N ARG A 80 2.80 -4.39 9.28
CA ARG A 80 1.42 -4.31 8.80
C ARG A 80 1.28 -5.09 7.49
N ASP A 81 0.16 -5.76 7.32
CA ASP A 81 -0.15 -6.51 6.10
C ASP A 81 -0.83 -5.61 5.06
N PHE A 82 -0.06 -4.64 4.52
CA PHE A 82 -0.52 -3.73 3.47
C PHE A 82 0.48 -3.61 2.34
N GLY A 83 -0.04 -3.67 1.09
CA GLY A 83 0.65 -3.17 -0.07
C GLY A 83 0.11 -1.77 -0.42
N ILE A 84 0.99 -0.83 -0.76
CA ILE A 84 0.61 0.51 -1.21
C ILE A 84 1.22 0.81 -2.58
N VAL A 85 0.40 1.34 -3.49
CA VAL A 85 0.88 1.90 -4.75
C VAL A 85 0.89 3.41 -4.62
N PHE A 86 2.08 4.00 -4.64
CA PHE A 86 2.24 5.45 -4.53
C PHE A 86 1.80 6.16 -5.81
N GLN A 87 1.30 7.39 -5.68
CA GLN A 87 0.91 8.22 -6.81
C GLN A 87 2.08 8.50 -7.77
N SER A 88 3.30 8.60 -7.26
CA SER A 88 4.54 8.77 -8.03
C SER A 88 5.18 7.44 -8.45
N TYR A 89 4.47 6.32 -8.28
CA TYR A 89 4.92 4.94 -8.54
C TYR A 89 6.13 4.48 -7.71
N ALA A 90 6.88 5.40 -7.08
CA ALA A 90 8.03 5.15 -6.18
C ALA A 90 9.07 4.16 -6.74
N LEU A 91 9.39 4.26 -8.04
CA LEU A 91 10.39 3.42 -8.67
C LEU A 91 11.80 3.79 -8.19
N PHE A 92 12.65 2.80 -8.04
CA PHE A 92 14.08 3.00 -7.80
C PHE A 92 14.75 3.38 -9.12
N PRO A 93 15.20 4.63 -9.30
CA PRO A 93 15.69 5.12 -10.59
C PRO A 93 17.00 4.47 -11.04
N ASN A 94 17.78 3.97 -10.08
CA ASN A 94 19.07 3.29 -10.27
C ASN A 94 18.96 1.78 -10.46
N LEU A 95 17.75 1.23 -10.42
CA LEU A 95 17.48 -0.18 -10.69
C LEU A 95 16.80 -0.34 -12.04
N THR A 96 17.09 -1.44 -12.73
CA THR A 96 16.40 -1.80 -13.98
C THR A 96 14.93 -2.15 -13.72
N VAL A 97 14.13 -2.25 -14.78
CA VAL A 97 12.74 -2.74 -14.71
C VAL A 97 12.68 -4.10 -14.02
N PHE A 98 13.56 -5.02 -14.42
CA PHE A 98 13.65 -6.34 -13.79
C PHE A 98 13.89 -6.22 -12.28
N GLN A 99 14.89 -5.44 -11.87
CA GLN A 99 15.25 -5.27 -10.47
C GLN A 99 14.16 -4.58 -9.64
N ASN A 100 13.47 -3.59 -10.22
CA ASN A 100 12.33 -2.95 -9.56
C ASN A 100 11.20 -3.96 -9.26
N VAL A 101 10.85 -4.80 -10.25
CA VAL A 101 9.81 -5.82 -10.09
C VAL A 101 10.27 -6.95 -9.14
N ALA A 102 11.54 -7.34 -9.22
CA ALA A 102 12.12 -8.40 -8.39
C ALA A 102 12.29 -8.00 -6.92
N TYR A 103 12.33 -6.70 -6.61
CA TYR A 103 12.76 -6.18 -5.30
C TYR A 103 12.02 -6.81 -4.12
N GLY A 104 10.70 -6.90 -4.20
CA GLY A 104 9.89 -7.53 -3.15
C GLY A 104 10.15 -9.03 -2.99
N LEU A 105 10.37 -9.74 -4.10
CA LEU A 105 10.64 -11.18 -4.11
C LEU A 105 12.03 -11.50 -3.55
N GLU A 106 13.03 -10.64 -3.85
CA GLU A 106 14.39 -10.78 -3.30
C GLU A 106 14.40 -10.64 -1.79
N ASN A 107 13.63 -9.70 -1.24
CA ASN A 107 13.48 -9.51 0.21
C ASN A 107 12.83 -10.72 0.90
N GLN A 108 12.00 -11.48 0.19
CA GLN A 108 11.37 -12.70 0.69
C GLN A 108 12.27 -13.93 0.58
N LYS A 109 13.53 -13.78 0.13
CA LYS A 109 14.51 -14.87 -0.05
C LYS A 109 14.05 -15.97 -1.03
N ILE A 110 13.25 -15.62 -2.01
CA ILE A 110 12.79 -16.54 -3.08
C ILE A 110 13.99 -16.92 -3.95
N PRO A 111 14.08 -18.17 -4.43
CA PRO A 111 15.17 -18.62 -5.30
C PRO A 111 15.24 -17.79 -6.60
N LYS A 112 16.47 -17.43 -7.03
CA LYS A 112 16.69 -16.57 -8.22
C LYS A 112 16.00 -17.07 -9.50
N MET A 113 15.94 -18.37 -9.71
CA MET A 113 15.25 -18.95 -10.87
C MET A 113 13.74 -18.68 -10.83
N GLU A 114 13.14 -18.80 -9.65
CA GLU A 114 11.72 -18.52 -9.45
C GLU A 114 11.41 -17.02 -9.61
N ILE A 115 12.24 -16.15 -9.04
CA ILE A 115 12.15 -14.69 -9.25
C ILE A 115 12.17 -14.36 -10.75
N ARG A 116 13.14 -14.94 -11.49
CA ARG A 116 13.29 -14.68 -12.93
C ARG A 116 12.03 -15.09 -13.71
N LYS A 117 11.47 -16.26 -13.37
CA LYS A 117 10.24 -16.74 -13.98
C LYS A 117 9.08 -15.79 -13.70
N GLN A 118 8.81 -15.48 -12.43
CA GLN A 118 7.70 -14.62 -12.02
C GLN A 118 7.79 -13.23 -12.63
N VAL A 119 8.97 -12.60 -12.60
CA VAL A 119 9.18 -11.28 -13.20
C VAL A 119 8.92 -11.30 -14.71
N ASN A 120 9.44 -12.30 -15.41
CA ASN A 120 9.21 -12.41 -16.86
C ASN A 120 7.72 -12.63 -17.19
N ASP A 121 7.02 -13.44 -16.42
CA ASP A 121 5.60 -13.70 -16.62
C ASP A 121 4.77 -12.43 -16.36
N LEU A 122 5.09 -11.66 -15.31
CA LEU A 122 4.46 -10.36 -15.02
C LEU A 122 4.72 -9.34 -16.15
N LEU A 123 5.97 -9.23 -16.63
CA LEU A 123 6.30 -8.29 -17.71
C LEU A 123 5.62 -8.67 -19.03
N LYS A 124 5.44 -9.95 -19.32
CA LYS A 124 4.62 -10.41 -20.45
C LYS A 124 3.16 -10.02 -20.28
N LEU A 125 2.60 -10.21 -19.07
CA LEU A 125 1.21 -9.88 -18.76
C LEU A 125 0.89 -8.40 -19.03
N VAL A 126 1.84 -7.49 -18.71
CA VAL A 126 1.67 -6.04 -18.93
C VAL A 126 2.21 -5.57 -20.31
N GLY A 127 2.57 -6.48 -21.21
CA GLY A 127 3.02 -6.16 -22.56
C GLY A 127 4.43 -5.55 -22.65
N MET A 128 5.27 -5.79 -21.65
CA MET A 128 6.62 -5.21 -21.56
C MET A 128 7.76 -6.27 -21.49
N PRO A 129 7.71 -7.39 -22.23
CA PRO A 129 8.66 -8.49 -22.06
C PRO A 129 10.11 -8.11 -22.39
N GLU A 130 10.32 -7.13 -23.28
CA GLU A 130 11.65 -6.73 -23.77
C GLU A 130 12.26 -5.56 -22.97
N GLN A 131 11.54 -5.06 -21.94
CA GLN A 131 11.97 -3.87 -21.20
C GLN A 131 12.82 -4.20 -19.96
N THR A 132 13.09 -5.48 -19.70
CA THR A 132 13.73 -6.00 -18.48
C THR A 132 15.01 -5.27 -18.10
N ALA A 133 15.86 -4.93 -19.08
CA ALA A 133 17.18 -4.33 -18.85
C ALA A 133 17.16 -2.78 -18.83
N LYS A 134 16.01 -2.15 -19.12
CA LYS A 134 15.91 -0.69 -19.13
C LYS A 134 15.77 -0.14 -17.72
N TYR A 135 16.22 1.10 -17.56
CA TYR A 135 15.98 1.90 -16.36
C TYR A 135 14.66 2.68 -16.47
N PRO A 136 14.03 3.10 -15.36
CA PRO A 136 12.78 3.87 -15.38
C PRO A 136 12.80 5.08 -16.30
N ALA A 137 13.91 5.83 -16.34
CA ALA A 137 14.08 7.00 -17.20
C ALA A 137 14.09 6.68 -18.72
N GLN A 138 14.21 5.42 -19.10
CA GLN A 138 14.22 4.94 -20.49
C GLN A 138 12.84 4.41 -20.95
N LEU A 139 11.87 4.41 -20.04
CA LEU A 139 10.49 4.04 -20.33
C LEU A 139 9.70 5.27 -20.81
N SER A 140 8.87 5.05 -21.80
CA SER A 140 7.96 6.08 -22.32
C SER A 140 6.72 6.17 -21.45
#